data_cbdb3f66a31b0dc2ad78c68363257d0e
#
_entry.id   cbdb3f66a31b0dc2ad78c68363257d0e
#
_cell.length_a   1.000
_cell.length_b   1.000
_cell.length_c   1.000
_cell.angle_alpha   90.00
_cell.angle_beta   90.00
_cell.angle_gamma   90.00
#
_symmetry.space_group_name_H-M   'P 1'
#
loop_
_entity.id
_entity.type
_entity.pdbx_description
1 polymer ?
#
loop_
_entity_poly.entity_id
_entity_poly.type
_entity_poly.pdbx_seq_one_letter_code
_entity_poly.pdbx_strand_id
1 'polypeptide(L)'
;FERVGAAYHGNIYDADAGYNRSKERWLVLRTGHGMCEQFSNELAELCKLVGVRCEAYQSSAYHRRCLVQIGEIWYVVDPTNNGVKNCKAVDYAAERDRYKNEYFASEEAQILQEQLDMGEKAQKGEITWREYFHYLFPDYTDEQIQSQLGMSYEEYGNLWK
;
A
#
# COMPACT_ATOMS: atom_id res chain seq x y z
N PHE A 1 -0.19 16.16 -19.23
CA PHE A 1 -1.26 15.15 -19.16
C PHE A 1 -1.26 14.24 -20.39
N GLU A 2 -1.32 14.78 -21.61
CA GLU A 2 -1.33 13.99 -22.85
C GLU A 2 -0.06 13.14 -23.04
N ARG A 3 1.11 13.58 -22.61
CA ARG A 3 2.35 12.80 -22.71
C ARG A 3 2.42 11.65 -21.70
N VAL A 4 1.89 11.81 -20.50
CA VAL A 4 1.76 10.71 -19.54
C VAL A 4 0.68 9.75 -20.00
N GLY A 5 -0.43 10.25 -20.54
CA GLY A 5 -1.49 9.44 -21.15
C GLY A 5 -1.04 8.76 -22.44
N ALA A 6 -0.19 9.38 -23.27
CA ALA A 6 0.33 8.78 -24.50
C ALA A 6 1.41 7.71 -24.23
N ALA A 7 2.20 7.88 -23.19
CA ALA A 7 3.08 6.82 -22.68
C ALA A 7 2.26 5.62 -22.21
N TYR A 8 1.00 5.82 -21.87
CA TYR A 8 0.10 4.83 -21.35
C TYR A 8 -0.54 3.90 -22.37
N HIS A 9 -0.75 4.37 -23.60
CA HIS A 9 -1.47 3.60 -24.64
C HIS A 9 -0.74 2.38 -25.19
N GLY A 10 0.44 2.08 -24.71
CA GLY A 10 1.19 0.87 -25.04
C GLY A 10 1.78 0.18 -23.81
N ASN A 11 1.43 0.66 -22.63
CA ASN A 11 2.10 0.26 -21.42
C ASN A 11 1.36 -0.85 -20.71
N ILE A 12 2.11 -1.86 -20.46
CA ILE A 12 1.71 -3.04 -19.74
C ILE A 12 1.90 -2.73 -18.26
N TYR A 13 0.88 -2.96 -17.47
CA TYR A 13 1.01 -3.13 -16.05
C TYR A 13 1.99 -4.28 -15.84
N ASP A 14 3.21 -3.94 -15.48
CA ASP A 14 4.28 -4.88 -15.29
C ASP A 14 4.66 -4.88 -13.80
N ALA A 15 4.05 -5.81 -13.06
CA ALA A 15 4.28 -5.97 -11.65
C ALA A 15 5.74 -6.31 -11.35
N ASP A 16 6.37 -7.14 -12.17
CA ASP A 16 7.75 -7.56 -11.97
C ASP A 16 8.73 -6.42 -12.20
N ALA A 17 8.57 -5.67 -13.29
CA ALA A 17 9.39 -4.49 -13.54
C ALA A 17 9.15 -3.42 -12.47
N GLY A 18 7.91 -3.19 -12.08
CA GLY A 18 7.56 -2.23 -11.04
C GLY A 18 8.13 -2.59 -9.67
N TYR A 19 8.05 -3.85 -9.28
CA TYR A 19 8.57 -4.32 -7.99
C TYR A 19 10.09 -4.28 -7.92
N ASN A 20 10.77 -4.81 -8.94
CA ASN A 20 12.24 -4.87 -8.98
C ASN A 20 12.89 -3.50 -9.21
N ARG A 21 12.19 -2.55 -9.80
CA ARG A 21 12.68 -1.22 -10.19
C ARG A 21 11.93 -0.08 -9.49
N SER A 22 11.28 -0.36 -8.36
CA SER A 22 10.45 0.61 -7.62
C SER A 22 11.17 1.89 -7.19
N LYS A 23 12.49 1.85 -7.09
CA LYS A 23 13.34 2.99 -6.72
C LYS A 23 13.82 3.82 -7.93
N GLU A 24 13.56 3.37 -9.15
CA GLU A 24 13.98 4.11 -10.33
C GLU A 24 13.04 5.29 -10.60
N ARG A 25 13.60 6.48 -10.62
CA ARG A 25 12.86 7.69 -11.01
C ARG A 25 12.53 7.65 -12.51
N TRP A 26 11.34 8.11 -12.85
CA TRP A 26 10.86 8.20 -14.23
C TRP A 26 10.82 6.86 -14.97
N LEU A 27 10.59 5.77 -14.23
CA LEU A 27 10.55 4.43 -14.81
C LEU A 27 9.52 4.32 -15.92
N VAL A 28 8.30 4.79 -15.69
CA VAL A 28 7.21 4.72 -16.66
C VAL A 28 7.49 5.58 -17.89
N LEU A 29 7.95 6.82 -17.69
CA LEU A 29 8.29 7.73 -18.80
C LEU A 29 9.44 7.24 -19.64
N ARG A 30 10.38 6.49 -19.04
CA ARG A 30 11.56 5.95 -19.73
C ARG A 30 11.31 4.64 -20.45
N THR A 31 10.50 3.77 -19.84
CA THR A 31 10.34 2.39 -20.29
C THR A 31 8.94 2.08 -20.79
N GLY A 32 7.96 2.89 -20.42
CA GLY A 32 6.57 2.58 -20.67
C GLY A 32 5.95 1.57 -19.70
N HIS A 33 6.69 1.05 -18.74
CA HIS A 33 6.28 -0.03 -17.85
C HIS A 33 6.30 0.41 -16.39
N GLY A 34 5.37 -0.08 -15.58
CA GLY A 34 5.31 0.19 -14.16
C GLY A 34 4.01 -0.28 -13.51
N MET A 35 3.90 -0.08 -12.20
CA MET A 35 2.69 -0.31 -11.43
C MET A 35 1.96 1.00 -11.12
N CYS A 36 0.81 0.92 -10.50
CA CYS A 36 0.03 2.09 -10.07
C CYS A 36 0.85 3.07 -9.22
N GLU A 37 1.78 2.58 -8.42
CA GLU A 37 2.66 3.40 -7.60
C GLU A 37 3.59 4.28 -8.44
N GLN A 38 4.31 3.71 -9.40
CA GLN A 38 5.22 4.47 -10.27
C GLN A 38 4.44 5.48 -11.10
N PHE A 39 3.33 5.09 -11.69
CA PHE A 39 2.47 5.99 -12.46
C PHE A 39 1.97 7.17 -11.63
N SER A 40 1.47 6.90 -10.41
CA SER A 40 0.95 7.96 -9.55
C SER A 40 2.04 8.88 -9.05
N ASN A 41 3.18 8.34 -8.65
CA ASN A 41 4.31 9.15 -8.18
C ASN A 41 4.89 10.00 -9.31
N GLU A 42 5.05 9.46 -10.53
CA GLU A 42 5.56 10.22 -11.67
C GLU A 42 4.59 11.32 -12.11
N LEU A 43 3.27 11.07 -12.09
CA LEU A 43 2.29 12.12 -12.34
C LEU A 43 2.37 13.23 -11.31
N ALA A 44 2.51 12.89 -10.03
CA ALA A 44 2.64 13.89 -8.97
C ALA A 44 3.89 14.75 -9.16
N GLU A 45 5.03 14.16 -9.51
CA GLU A 45 6.27 14.89 -9.80
C GLU A 45 6.15 15.77 -11.05
N LEU A 46 5.51 15.29 -12.12
CA LEU A 46 5.26 16.08 -13.33
C LEU A 46 4.36 17.28 -13.05
N CYS A 47 3.29 17.08 -12.30
CA CYS A 47 2.40 18.16 -11.86
C CYS A 47 3.18 19.24 -11.08
N LYS A 48 4.03 18.80 -10.16
CA LYS A 48 4.88 19.69 -9.36
C LYS A 48 5.82 20.54 -10.24
N LEU A 49 6.41 19.94 -11.29
CA LEU A 49 7.29 20.67 -12.21
C LEU A 49 6.58 21.79 -12.98
N VAL A 50 5.26 21.68 -13.18
CA VAL A 50 4.45 22.70 -13.88
C VAL A 50 3.59 23.54 -12.93
N GLY A 51 3.85 23.46 -11.62
CA GLY A 51 3.16 24.26 -10.61
C GLY A 51 1.72 23.81 -10.30
N VAL A 52 1.35 22.58 -10.65
CA VAL A 52 0.04 22.00 -10.34
C VAL A 52 0.14 21.20 -9.04
N ARG A 53 -0.77 21.43 -8.10
CA ARG A 53 -0.83 20.64 -6.87
C ARG A 53 -1.34 19.24 -7.20
N CYS A 54 -0.55 18.26 -6.85
CA CYS A 54 -0.88 16.85 -7.05
C CYS A 54 -0.27 16.01 -5.93
N GLU A 55 -1.02 15.05 -5.44
CA GLU A 55 -0.61 14.11 -4.41
C GLU A 55 -0.98 12.69 -4.82
N ALA A 56 -0.01 11.78 -4.79
CA ALA A 56 -0.27 10.36 -4.95
C ALA A 56 -0.74 9.78 -3.60
N TYR A 57 -1.88 9.08 -3.60
CA TYR A 57 -2.48 8.54 -2.40
C TYR A 57 -2.91 7.08 -2.57
N GLN A 58 -3.04 6.37 -1.46
CA GLN A 58 -3.57 5.01 -1.44
C GLN A 58 -5.09 5.04 -1.57
N SER A 59 -5.63 4.52 -2.65
CA SER A 59 -7.08 4.51 -2.92
C SER A 59 -7.76 3.19 -2.60
N SER A 60 -6.98 2.11 -2.44
CA SER A 60 -7.40 0.80 -1.94
C SER A 60 -6.18 0.00 -1.47
N ALA A 61 -6.36 -1.21 -0.92
CA ALA A 61 -5.28 -2.09 -0.46
C ALA A 61 -4.17 -2.27 -1.52
N TYR A 62 -4.54 -2.32 -2.79
CA TYR A 62 -3.63 -2.69 -3.89
C TYR A 62 -3.57 -1.63 -4.99
N HIS A 63 -4.07 -0.40 -4.74
CA HIS A 63 -4.12 0.61 -5.79
C HIS A 63 -3.81 2.01 -5.30
N ARG A 64 -2.98 2.74 -6.07
CA ARG A 64 -2.68 4.16 -5.87
C ARG A 64 -3.25 5.00 -7.02
N ARG A 65 -3.70 6.20 -6.65
CA ARG A 65 -4.23 7.23 -7.55
C ARG A 65 -3.61 8.58 -7.21
N CYS A 66 -4.01 9.60 -7.94
CA CYS A 66 -3.64 10.98 -7.65
C CYS A 66 -4.86 11.83 -7.32
N LEU A 67 -4.66 12.74 -6.38
CA LEU A 67 -5.50 13.92 -6.17
C LEU A 67 -4.84 15.10 -6.85
N VAL A 68 -5.50 15.72 -7.82
CA VAL A 68 -4.99 16.84 -8.60
C VAL A 68 -5.88 18.05 -8.40
N GLN A 69 -5.30 19.19 -8.04
CA GLN A 69 -6.04 20.45 -7.89
C GLN A 69 -5.96 21.27 -9.17
N ILE A 70 -7.14 21.62 -9.71
CA ILE A 70 -7.30 22.53 -10.84
C ILE A 70 -8.20 23.70 -10.40
N GLY A 71 -7.63 24.88 -10.30
CA GLY A 71 -8.29 26.00 -9.61
C GLY A 71 -8.52 25.65 -8.14
N GLU A 72 -9.76 25.75 -7.69
CA GLU A 72 -10.15 25.40 -6.31
C GLU A 72 -10.69 23.98 -6.16
N ILE A 73 -10.82 23.23 -7.25
CA ILE A 73 -11.46 21.92 -7.28
C ILE A 73 -10.40 20.82 -7.30
N TRP A 74 -10.59 19.81 -6.46
CA TRP A 74 -9.79 18.60 -6.46
C TRP A 74 -10.45 17.49 -7.28
N TYR A 75 -9.61 16.76 -8.01
CA TYR A 75 -10.04 15.67 -8.88
C TYR A 75 -9.26 14.40 -8.54
N VAL A 76 -9.96 13.27 -8.50
CA VAL A 76 -9.31 11.95 -8.53
C VAL A 76 -8.87 11.67 -9.96
N VAL A 77 -7.60 11.32 -10.12
CA VAL A 77 -7.01 10.92 -11.39
C VAL A 77 -6.36 9.56 -11.20
N ASP A 78 -6.76 8.61 -12.03
CA ASP A 78 -6.14 7.29 -12.06
C ASP A 78 -5.21 7.18 -13.28
N PRO A 79 -3.89 7.39 -13.11
CA PRO A 79 -2.97 7.32 -14.24
C PRO A 79 -2.78 5.89 -14.78
N THR A 80 -3.23 4.85 -14.06
CA THR A 80 -3.17 3.45 -14.48
C THR A 80 -4.28 3.05 -15.44
N ASN A 81 -5.42 3.71 -15.40
CA ASN A 81 -6.62 3.31 -16.13
C ASN A 81 -7.12 4.37 -17.12
N ASN A 82 -6.24 4.89 -18.00
CA ASN A 82 -6.64 5.94 -18.96
C ASN A 82 -7.21 7.20 -18.28
N GLY A 83 -6.53 7.65 -17.26
CA GLY A 83 -6.94 8.58 -16.20
C GLY A 83 -7.67 9.85 -16.57
N VAL A 84 -7.55 10.31 -17.82
CA VAL A 84 -8.19 11.57 -18.25
C VAL A 84 -9.69 11.42 -18.45
N LYS A 85 -10.19 10.21 -18.72
CA LYS A 85 -11.63 9.98 -18.98
C LYS A 85 -12.46 9.80 -17.71
N ASN A 86 -11.83 9.56 -16.58
CA ASN A 86 -12.50 9.23 -15.31
C ASN A 86 -12.18 10.21 -14.16
N CYS A 87 -11.81 11.44 -14.49
CA CYS A 87 -11.60 12.47 -13.47
C CYS A 87 -12.92 12.81 -12.78
N LYS A 88 -13.00 12.59 -11.48
CA LYS A 88 -14.15 12.92 -10.65
C LYS A 88 -13.77 14.01 -9.66
N ALA A 89 -14.59 15.07 -9.60
CA ALA A 89 -14.45 16.08 -8.56
C ALA A 89 -14.77 15.49 -7.18
N VAL A 90 -13.95 15.81 -6.18
CA VAL A 90 -14.05 15.25 -4.83
C VAL A 90 -13.72 16.31 -3.77
N ASP A 91 -14.16 16.06 -2.54
CA ASP A 91 -13.58 16.68 -1.37
C ASP A 91 -12.20 16.06 -1.09
N TYR A 92 -11.17 16.89 -1.00
CA TYR A 92 -9.79 16.45 -0.85
C TYR A 92 -9.56 15.62 0.41
N ALA A 93 -10.02 16.13 1.57
CA ALA A 93 -9.76 15.48 2.84
C ALA A 93 -10.52 14.15 2.95
N ALA A 94 -11.78 14.16 2.54
CA ALA A 94 -12.61 12.97 2.55
C ALA A 94 -12.05 11.87 1.63
N GLU A 95 -11.63 12.20 0.40
CA GLU A 95 -11.11 11.20 -0.53
C GLU A 95 -9.71 10.69 -0.14
N ARG A 96 -8.81 11.58 0.32
CA ARG A 96 -7.46 11.21 0.74
C ARG A 96 -7.48 10.17 1.85
N ASP A 97 -8.35 10.37 2.83
CA ASP A 97 -8.41 9.53 4.01
C ASP A 97 -9.46 8.40 3.89
N ARG A 98 -10.24 8.38 2.79
CA ARG A 98 -11.34 7.43 2.59
C ARG A 98 -10.91 5.98 2.78
N TYR A 99 -9.90 5.54 2.04
CA TYR A 99 -9.43 4.16 2.13
C TYR A 99 -8.90 3.83 3.53
N LYS A 100 -8.13 4.75 4.12
CA LYS A 100 -7.62 4.57 5.47
C LYS A 100 -8.77 4.38 6.47
N ASN A 101 -9.79 5.23 6.40
CA ASN A 101 -10.94 5.15 7.29
C ASN A 101 -11.77 3.88 7.05
N GLU A 102 -12.01 3.52 5.78
CA GLU A 102 -12.70 2.28 5.41
C GLU A 102 -11.91 1.04 5.86
N TYR A 103 -10.58 1.05 5.66
CA TYR A 103 -9.72 -0.06 6.07
C TYR A 103 -9.70 -0.23 7.59
N PHE A 104 -9.48 0.84 8.36
CA PHE A 104 -9.45 0.74 9.82
C PHE A 104 -10.83 0.44 10.44
N ALA A 105 -11.91 0.66 9.71
CA ALA A 105 -13.26 0.23 10.11
C ALA A 105 -13.57 -1.22 9.69
N SER A 106 -12.74 -1.85 8.87
CA SER A 106 -12.97 -3.22 8.41
C SER A 106 -12.66 -4.24 9.51
N GLU A 107 -13.37 -5.36 9.48
CA GLU A 107 -13.09 -6.50 10.37
C GLU A 107 -11.66 -7.03 10.22
N GLU A 108 -11.16 -7.07 8.99
CA GLU A 108 -9.78 -7.51 8.68
C GLU A 108 -8.74 -6.63 9.37
N ALA A 109 -8.92 -5.30 9.37
CA ALA A 109 -8.00 -4.39 10.04
C ALA A 109 -8.06 -4.52 11.56
N GLN A 110 -9.24 -4.76 12.12
CA GLN A 110 -9.40 -5.00 13.55
C GLN A 110 -8.68 -6.28 13.97
N ILE A 111 -8.86 -7.37 13.22
CA ILE A 111 -8.14 -8.63 13.45
C ILE A 111 -6.62 -8.42 13.37
N LEU A 112 -6.15 -7.70 12.34
CA LEU A 112 -4.72 -7.41 12.21
C LEU A 112 -4.20 -6.56 13.38
N GLN A 113 -4.97 -5.57 13.83
CA GLN A 113 -4.58 -4.75 14.98
C GLN A 113 -4.51 -5.60 16.27
N GLU A 114 -5.47 -6.48 16.49
CA GLU A 114 -5.46 -7.40 17.62
C GLU A 114 -4.24 -8.33 17.58
N GLN A 115 -3.87 -8.83 16.40
CA GLN A 115 -2.66 -9.65 16.20
C GLN A 115 -1.38 -8.87 16.54
N LEU A 116 -1.29 -7.60 16.11
CA LEU A 116 -0.16 -6.74 16.43
C LEU A 116 -0.07 -6.45 17.94
N ASP A 117 -1.18 -6.14 18.57
CA ASP A 117 -1.26 -5.88 20.02
C ASP A 117 -0.85 -7.12 20.83
N MET A 118 -1.27 -8.31 20.39
CA MET A 118 -0.85 -9.55 21.00
C MET A 118 0.65 -9.82 20.83
N GLY A 119 1.20 -9.49 19.65
CA GLY A 119 2.64 -9.57 19.39
C GLY A 119 3.45 -8.63 20.28
N GLU A 120 2.99 -7.38 20.47
CA GLU A 120 3.61 -6.43 21.39
C GLU A 120 3.58 -6.92 22.86
N LYS A 121 2.48 -7.50 23.28
CA LYS A 121 2.36 -8.09 24.63
C LYS A 121 3.37 -9.23 24.83
N ALA A 122 3.55 -10.08 23.81
CA ALA A 122 4.55 -11.15 23.87
C ALA A 122 5.99 -10.58 23.94
N GLN A 123 6.29 -9.53 23.18
CA GLN A 123 7.60 -8.85 23.25
C GLN A 123 7.87 -8.23 24.62
N LYS A 124 6.84 -7.67 25.26
CA LYS A 124 6.94 -7.09 26.62
C LYS A 124 6.95 -8.14 27.72
N GLY A 125 6.72 -9.41 27.39
CA GLY A 125 6.64 -10.50 28.36
C GLY A 125 5.33 -10.53 29.16
N GLU A 126 4.31 -9.82 28.71
CA GLU A 126 2.97 -9.81 29.33
C GLU A 126 2.20 -11.11 29.04
N ILE A 127 2.49 -11.72 27.91
CA ILE A 127 2.09 -13.08 27.52
C ILE A 127 3.29 -13.85 27.01
N THR A 128 3.19 -15.15 26.94
CA THR A 128 4.23 -16.00 26.35
C THR A 128 4.13 -16.04 24.82
N TRP A 129 5.26 -16.30 24.15
CA TRP A 129 5.24 -16.54 22.71
C TRP A 129 4.38 -17.74 22.31
N ARG A 130 4.27 -18.75 23.19
CA ARG A 130 3.35 -19.87 23.00
C ARG A 130 1.89 -19.40 22.93
N GLU A 131 1.44 -18.56 23.86
CA GLU A 131 0.09 -17.98 23.87
C GLU A 131 -0.17 -17.15 22.63
N TYR A 132 0.81 -16.32 22.20
CA TYR A 132 0.70 -15.53 20.97
C TYR A 132 0.52 -16.42 19.73
N PHE A 133 1.32 -17.47 19.57
CA PHE A 133 1.23 -18.33 18.40
C PHE A 133 -0.04 -19.20 18.41
N HIS A 134 -0.53 -19.63 19.56
CA HIS A 134 -1.83 -20.30 19.65
C HIS A 134 -3.01 -19.36 19.37
N TYR A 135 -2.87 -18.06 19.65
CA TYR A 135 -3.84 -17.06 19.21
C TYR A 135 -3.87 -16.92 17.68
N LEU A 136 -2.71 -16.96 17.03
CA LEU A 136 -2.63 -16.87 15.56
C LEU A 136 -3.07 -18.16 14.85
N PHE A 137 -2.79 -19.30 15.46
CA PHE A 137 -3.01 -20.65 14.91
C PHE A 137 -3.74 -21.54 15.92
N PRO A 138 -5.03 -21.27 16.19
CA PRO A 138 -5.76 -21.92 17.28
C PRO A 138 -5.92 -23.44 17.10
N ASP A 139 -5.90 -23.91 15.86
CA ASP A 139 -6.09 -25.31 15.51
C ASP A 139 -4.78 -26.12 15.42
N TYR A 140 -3.63 -25.45 15.63
CA TYR A 140 -2.32 -26.11 15.51
C TYR A 140 -1.80 -26.58 16.87
N THR A 141 -1.15 -27.75 16.88
CA THR A 141 -0.41 -28.22 18.06
C THR A 141 0.92 -27.49 18.23
N ASP A 142 1.51 -27.56 19.42
CA ASP A 142 2.84 -27.00 19.68
C ASP A 142 3.89 -27.49 18.70
N GLU A 143 3.86 -28.81 18.37
CA GLU A 143 4.79 -29.41 17.43
C GLU A 143 4.62 -28.85 16.02
N GLN A 144 3.36 -28.64 15.58
CA GLN A 144 3.07 -28.07 14.28
C GLN A 144 3.55 -26.62 14.18
N ILE A 145 3.29 -25.81 15.20
CA ILE A 145 3.74 -24.40 15.25
C ILE A 145 5.27 -24.34 15.25
N GLN A 146 5.94 -25.08 16.14
CA GLN A 146 7.39 -25.06 16.22
C GLN A 146 8.07 -25.60 14.96
N SER A 147 7.44 -26.59 14.30
CA SER A 147 7.90 -27.07 12.99
C SER A 147 7.83 -25.99 11.91
N GLN A 148 6.77 -25.16 11.90
CA GLN A 148 6.66 -24.03 10.98
C GLN A 148 7.67 -22.91 11.29
N LEU A 149 7.92 -22.64 12.57
CA LEU A 149 8.91 -21.65 13.00
C LEU A 149 10.35 -22.12 12.77
N GLY A 150 10.58 -23.43 12.69
CA GLY A 150 11.91 -24.02 12.63
C GLY A 150 12.69 -23.89 13.95
N MET A 151 12.03 -23.52 15.04
CA MET A 151 12.64 -23.30 16.35
C MET A 151 11.59 -23.40 17.47
N SER A 152 12.06 -23.52 18.73
CA SER A 152 11.20 -23.45 19.91
C SER A 152 10.69 -22.04 20.20
N TYR A 153 9.64 -21.92 21.01
CA TYR A 153 9.13 -20.61 21.45
C TYR A 153 10.15 -19.82 22.27
N GLU A 154 11.02 -20.50 23.03
CA GLU A 154 12.09 -19.86 23.78
C GLU A 154 13.16 -19.27 22.87
N GLU A 155 13.60 -20.04 21.87
CA GLU A 155 14.55 -19.56 20.85
C GLU A 155 13.99 -18.39 20.08
N TYR A 156 12.71 -18.46 19.68
CA TYR A 156 12.03 -17.33 18.99
C TYR A 156 12.00 -16.08 19.87
N GLY A 157 11.62 -16.23 21.15
CA GLY A 157 11.59 -15.11 22.10
C GLY A 157 12.95 -14.46 22.33
N ASN A 158 14.04 -15.23 22.23
CA ASN A 158 15.40 -14.70 22.39
C ASN A 158 15.85 -13.85 21.19
N LEU A 159 15.21 -13.95 20.02
CA LEU A 159 15.49 -13.07 18.88
C LEU A 159 15.02 -11.62 19.11
N TRP A 160 14.15 -11.40 20.08
CA TRP A 160 13.50 -10.11 20.35
C TRP A 160 13.99 -9.45 21.64
N LYS A 161 15.01 -10.01 22.31
CA LYS A 161 15.69 -9.43 23.49
C LYS A 161 16.95 -8.68 23.09
#